data_ab3d4aab030cf075ad40ad8f35f8359e
#
_entry.id   ab3d4aab030cf075ad40ad8f35f8359e
#
_cell.length_a   1.000
_cell.length_b   1.000
_cell.length_c   1.000
_cell.angle_alpha   90.00
_cell.angle_beta   90.00
_cell.angle_gamma   90.00
#
_symmetry.space_group_name_H-M   'P 1'
#
loop_
_entity.id
_entity.type
_entity.pdbx_description
1 polymer ?
#
loop_
_entity_poly.entity_id
_entity_poly.type
_entity_poly.pdbx_seq_one_letter_code
_entity_poly.pdbx_strand_id
1 'polypeptide(L)'
;MPCWARYGDRFITIEVLLNALLRPLVKTAKTPDGGRIVVRLLQHLRATPEHSVTSLLSAQFDHVAHRFIDALSRTLPHLACAAVIWRYEFARGAAMHVLTDADPRSGRLALLSQGLCDNRDDEQVLAHLLTFVSTGFCAPSHNDISHIHRMETLSHAPSVPFFTPSENNAG
;
A
#
# COMPACT_ATOMS: atom_id res chain seq x y z
N MET A 1 9.63 9.28 -14.79
CA MET A 1 8.78 9.27 -15.99
C MET A 1 7.33 9.45 -15.57
N PRO A 2 6.51 10.30 -16.21
CA PRO A 2 5.11 10.43 -15.84
C PRO A 2 4.35 9.15 -16.20
N CYS A 3 3.68 8.56 -15.19
CA CYS A 3 2.81 7.40 -15.38
C CYS A 3 1.42 7.88 -15.82
N TRP A 4 1.13 7.84 -17.12
CA TRP A 4 -0.17 8.23 -17.65
C TRP A 4 -0.65 7.29 -18.75
N ALA A 5 -1.95 7.08 -18.83
CA ALA A 5 -2.62 6.33 -19.90
C ALA A 5 -3.71 7.18 -20.56
N ARG A 6 -3.96 6.88 -21.83
CA ARG A 6 -5.04 7.51 -22.58
C ARG A 6 -6.37 6.82 -22.22
N TYR A 7 -7.32 7.58 -21.74
CA TYR A 7 -8.69 7.12 -21.54
C TYR A 7 -9.61 7.97 -22.43
N GLY A 8 -9.96 7.46 -23.62
CA GLY A 8 -10.55 8.28 -24.67
C GLY A 8 -9.55 9.36 -25.10
N ASP A 9 -10.00 10.61 -25.23
CA ASP A 9 -9.15 11.76 -25.57
C ASP A 9 -8.51 12.44 -24.34
N ARG A 10 -8.66 11.86 -23.14
CA ARG A 10 -8.08 12.42 -21.88
C ARG A 10 -6.96 11.55 -21.37
N PHE A 11 -5.86 12.21 -20.99
CA PHE A 11 -4.79 11.57 -20.24
C PHE A 11 -5.21 11.49 -18.78
N ILE A 12 -5.29 10.26 -18.23
CA ILE A 12 -5.53 10.03 -16.81
C ILE A 12 -4.20 9.66 -16.18
N THR A 13 -3.78 10.44 -15.20
CA THR A 13 -2.57 10.14 -14.42
C THR A 13 -2.89 9.12 -13.33
N ILE A 14 -1.84 8.45 -12.82
CA ILE A 14 -1.98 7.50 -11.71
C ILE A 14 -2.57 8.18 -10.48
N GLU A 15 -2.19 9.42 -10.20
CA GLU A 15 -2.67 10.20 -9.05
C GLU A 15 -4.18 10.43 -9.13
N VAL A 16 -4.71 10.69 -10.32
CA VAL A 16 -6.16 10.86 -10.54
C VAL A 16 -6.90 9.56 -10.24
N LEU A 17 -6.38 8.41 -10.71
CA LEU A 17 -6.98 7.10 -10.43
C LEU A 17 -6.91 6.76 -8.94
N LEU A 18 -5.76 6.98 -8.32
CA LEU A 18 -5.59 6.72 -6.89
C LEU A 18 -6.43 7.65 -6.03
N ASN A 19 -6.57 8.92 -6.41
CA ASN A 19 -7.45 9.83 -5.72
C ASN A 19 -8.92 9.42 -5.85
N ALA A 20 -9.34 8.94 -7.03
CA ALA A 20 -10.69 8.41 -7.23
C ALA A 20 -10.95 7.15 -6.39
N LEU A 21 -9.93 6.32 -6.14
CA LEU A 21 -10.02 5.14 -5.29
C LEU A 21 -10.05 5.51 -3.80
N LEU A 22 -9.14 6.37 -3.35
CA LEU A 22 -8.86 6.59 -1.92
C LEU A 22 -9.76 7.65 -1.28
N ARG A 23 -10.09 8.72 -2.00
CA ARG A 23 -10.91 9.82 -1.46
C ARG A 23 -12.28 9.37 -0.94
N PRO A 24 -13.06 8.52 -1.64
CA PRO A 24 -14.32 8.02 -1.10
C PRO A 24 -14.14 7.22 0.18
N LEU A 25 -13.06 6.42 0.29
CA LEU A 25 -12.78 5.64 1.50
C LEU A 25 -12.50 6.56 2.70
N VAL A 26 -11.66 7.58 2.51
CA VAL A 26 -11.35 8.57 3.57
C VAL A 26 -12.60 9.30 4.00
N LYS A 27 -13.41 9.79 3.07
CA LYS A 27 -14.65 10.50 3.39
C LYS A 27 -15.68 9.62 4.10
N THR A 28 -15.88 8.38 3.61
CA THR A 28 -16.84 7.44 4.22
C THR A 28 -16.45 7.08 5.64
N ALA A 29 -15.16 6.87 5.91
CA ALA A 29 -14.69 6.51 7.25
C ALA A 29 -15.01 7.56 8.30
N LYS A 30 -15.25 8.82 7.91
CA LYS A 30 -15.48 9.94 8.80
C LYS A 30 -16.92 10.46 8.84
N THR A 31 -17.83 9.81 8.11
CA THR A 31 -19.24 10.16 8.20
C THR A 31 -19.75 9.96 9.63
N PRO A 32 -20.53 10.92 10.17
CA PRO A 32 -21.10 10.81 11.52
C PRO A 32 -21.97 9.56 11.69
N ASP A 33 -22.57 9.09 10.61
CA ASP A 33 -23.56 8.01 10.57
C ASP A 33 -22.93 6.59 10.61
N GLY A 34 -21.78 6.45 11.23
CA GLY A 34 -21.19 5.14 11.49
C GLY A 34 -20.15 4.66 10.48
N GLY A 35 -19.62 5.52 9.61
CA GLY A 35 -18.63 5.15 8.61
C GLY A 35 -17.39 4.46 9.20
N ARG A 36 -16.94 4.86 10.41
CA ARG A 36 -15.86 4.17 11.13
C ARG A 36 -16.24 2.75 11.54
N ILE A 37 -17.50 2.53 11.89
CA ILE A 37 -18.00 1.19 12.23
C ILE A 37 -17.94 0.30 10.99
N VAL A 38 -18.31 0.81 9.82
CA VAL A 38 -18.24 0.09 8.56
C VAL A 38 -16.79 -0.30 8.23
N VAL A 39 -15.84 0.63 8.35
CA VAL A 39 -14.40 0.34 8.10
C VAL A 39 -13.89 -0.75 9.05
N ARG A 40 -14.19 -0.66 10.34
CA ARG A 40 -13.79 -1.66 11.34
C ARG A 40 -14.45 -3.02 11.09
N LEU A 41 -15.74 -3.02 10.74
CA LEU A 41 -16.46 -4.23 10.41
C LEU A 41 -15.83 -4.92 9.19
N LEU A 42 -15.54 -4.17 8.13
CA LEU A 42 -14.87 -4.71 6.95
C LEU A 42 -13.48 -5.29 7.27
N GLN A 43 -12.72 -4.66 8.15
CA GLN A 43 -11.44 -5.21 8.62
C GLN A 43 -11.62 -6.48 9.44
N HIS A 44 -12.59 -6.49 10.35
CA HIS A 44 -12.89 -7.66 11.16
C HIS A 44 -13.31 -8.87 10.30
N LEU A 45 -14.19 -8.63 9.34
CA LEU A 45 -14.65 -9.67 8.41
C LEU A 45 -13.52 -10.24 7.53
N ARG A 46 -12.50 -9.45 7.26
CA ARG A 46 -11.29 -9.92 6.55
C ARG A 46 -10.34 -10.70 7.44
N ALA A 47 -10.25 -10.35 8.72
CA ALA A 47 -9.42 -11.06 9.69
C ALA A 47 -10.03 -12.41 10.11
N THR A 48 -11.34 -12.52 10.04
CA THR A 48 -12.09 -13.74 10.41
C THR A 48 -12.95 -14.17 9.21
N PRO A 49 -12.37 -14.77 8.16
CA PRO A 49 -13.10 -15.08 6.95
C PRO A 49 -14.06 -16.22 7.16
N GLU A 50 -15.36 -15.91 7.15
CA GLU A 50 -16.41 -16.90 6.93
C GLU A 50 -16.74 -16.98 5.44
N HIS A 51 -16.90 -18.18 4.93
CA HIS A 51 -17.11 -18.39 3.48
C HIS A 51 -18.33 -17.61 2.94
N SER A 52 -19.43 -17.59 3.66
CA SER A 52 -20.65 -16.87 3.32
C SER A 52 -20.45 -15.35 3.25
N VAL A 53 -19.72 -14.81 4.22
CA VAL A 53 -19.43 -13.37 4.29
C VAL A 53 -18.42 -12.96 3.22
N THR A 54 -17.39 -13.76 3.00
CA THR A 54 -16.40 -13.53 1.95
C THR A 54 -17.05 -13.49 0.58
N SER A 55 -17.94 -14.43 0.27
CA SER A 55 -18.63 -14.46 -1.02
C SER A 55 -19.57 -13.26 -1.22
N LEU A 56 -20.24 -12.77 -0.17
CA LEU A 56 -21.07 -11.58 -0.23
C LEU A 56 -20.23 -10.32 -0.49
N LEU A 57 -19.07 -10.17 0.19
CA LEU A 57 -18.15 -9.06 -0.02
C LEU A 57 -17.58 -9.09 -1.43
N SER A 58 -17.16 -10.24 -1.92
CA SER A 58 -16.68 -10.41 -3.29
C SER A 58 -17.75 -10.04 -4.30
N ALA A 59 -18.96 -10.55 -4.18
CA ALA A 59 -20.07 -10.21 -5.08
C ALA A 59 -20.35 -8.71 -5.12
N GLN A 60 -20.17 -8.02 -4.00
CA GLN A 60 -20.47 -6.59 -3.91
C GLN A 60 -19.32 -5.69 -4.39
N PHE A 61 -18.05 -6.05 -4.15
CA PHE A 61 -16.93 -5.14 -4.31
C PHE A 61 -15.93 -5.54 -5.42
N ASP A 62 -15.86 -6.81 -5.82
CA ASP A 62 -14.83 -7.25 -6.78
C ASP A 62 -14.97 -6.59 -8.15
N HIS A 63 -16.20 -6.29 -8.58
CA HIS A 63 -16.39 -5.59 -9.84
C HIS A 63 -15.78 -4.18 -9.85
N VAL A 64 -15.81 -3.46 -8.72
CA VAL A 64 -15.16 -2.16 -8.57
C VAL A 64 -13.63 -2.35 -8.54
N ALA A 65 -13.14 -3.34 -7.80
CA ALA A 65 -11.72 -3.66 -7.74
C ALA A 65 -11.16 -3.97 -9.14
N HIS A 66 -11.82 -4.83 -9.91
CA HIS A 66 -11.41 -5.17 -11.28
C HIS A 66 -11.36 -3.93 -12.19
N ARG A 67 -12.34 -3.03 -12.11
CA ARG A 67 -12.32 -1.79 -12.90
C ARG A 67 -11.13 -0.89 -12.58
N PHE A 68 -10.76 -0.77 -11.30
CA PHE A 68 -9.56 -0.01 -10.89
C PHE A 68 -8.28 -0.71 -11.34
N ILE A 69 -8.16 -2.03 -11.16
CA ILE A 69 -7.01 -2.82 -11.60
C ILE A 69 -6.82 -2.69 -13.11
N ASP A 70 -7.89 -2.79 -13.90
CA ASP A 70 -7.85 -2.61 -15.36
C ASP A 70 -7.40 -1.20 -15.75
N ALA A 71 -7.90 -0.17 -15.08
CA ALA A 71 -7.50 1.21 -15.35
C ALA A 71 -6.03 1.44 -14.97
N LEU A 72 -5.57 0.92 -13.82
CA LEU A 72 -4.17 0.97 -13.39
C LEU A 72 -3.25 0.21 -14.34
N SER A 73 -3.65 -0.97 -14.80
CA SER A 73 -2.87 -1.76 -15.79
C SER A 73 -2.68 -1.01 -17.09
N ARG A 74 -3.71 -0.29 -17.56
CA ARG A 74 -3.59 0.57 -18.75
C ARG A 74 -2.68 1.78 -18.53
N THR A 75 -2.66 2.33 -17.31
CA THR A 75 -1.80 3.47 -16.95
C THR A 75 -0.34 3.06 -16.76
N LEU A 76 -0.11 1.80 -16.39
CA LEU A 76 1.19 1.24 -16.06
C LEU A 76 1.51 0.00 -16.93
N PRO A 77 1.60 0.16 -18.26
CA PRO A 77 1.74 -0.98 -19.18
C PRO A 77 3.08 -1.73 -19.05
N HIS A 78 4.05 -1.14 -18.35
CA HIS A 78 5.34 -1.77 -18.03
C HIS A 78 5.28 -2.75 -16.86
N LEU A 79 4.19 -2.73 -16.07
CA LEU A 79 4.00 -3.66 -14.96
C LEU A 79 3.21 -4.90 -15.39
N ALA A 80 3.65 -6.05 -14.92
CA ALA A 80 2.86 -7.28 -15.03
C ALA A 80 1.55 -7.13 -14.23
N CYS A 81 0.46 -7.73 -14.72
CA CYS A 81 -0.85 -7.66 -14.08
C CYS A 81 -0.81 -8.07 -12.60
N ALA A 82 -0.06 -9.11 -12.26
CA ALA A 82 0.13 -9.54 -10.87
C ALA A 82 0.76 -8.42 -9.99
N ALA A 83 1.73 -7.66 -10.52
CA ALA A 83 2.33 -6.55 -9.79
C ALA A 83 1.34 -5.41 -9.55
N VAL A 84 0.46 -5.13 -10.52
CA VAL A 84 -0.60 -4.13 -10.36
C VAL A 84 -1.60 -4.56 -9.28
N ILE A 85 -1.99 -5.84 -9.26
CA ILE A 85 -2.91 -6.39 -8.24
C ILE A 85 -2.29 -6.28 -6.84
N TRP A 86 -1.02 -6.66 -6.67
CA TRP A 86 -0.33 -6.52 -5.39
C TRP A 86 -0.28 -5.06 -4.91
N ARG A 87 0.06 -4.12 -5.79
CA ARG A 87 0.11 -2.69 -5.46
C ARG A 87 -1.26 -2.13 -5.13
N TYR A 88 -2.31 -2.58 -5.84
CA TYR A 88 -3.69 -2.24 -5.51
C TYR A 88 -4.08 -2.71 -4.10
N GLU A 89 -3.76 -3.96 -3.74
CA GLU A 89 -4.03 -4.50 -2.40
C GLU A 89 -3.25 -3.76 -1.31
N PHE A 90 -1.98 -3.42 -1.56
CA PHE A 90 -1.19 -2.61 -0.61
C PHE A 90 -1.75 -1.21 -0.43
N ALA A 91 -2.17 -0.54 -1.51
CA ALA A 91 -2.79 0.78 -1.46
C ALA A 91 -4.07 0.75 -0.62
N ARG A 92 -4.92 -0.23 -0.87
CA ARG A 92 -6.15 -0.44 -0.12
C ARG A 92 -5.88 -0.79 1.34
N GLY A 93 -4.92 -1.65 1.60
CA GLY A 93 -4.49 -2.03 2.96
C GLY A 93 -3.96 -0.83 3.76
N ALA A 94 -3.11 -0.01 3.15
CA ALA A 94 -2.59 1.20 3.77
C ALA A 94 -3.71 2.18 4.15
N ALA A 95 -4.65 2.43 3.22
CA ALA A 95 -5.81 3.28 3.48
C ALA A 95 -6.66 2.74 4.64
N MET A 96 -7.02 1.46 4.60
CA MET A 96 -7.82 0.83 5.64
C MET A 96 -7.13 0.85 7.01
N HIS A 97 -5.81 0.68 7.06
CA HIS A 97 -5.05 0.76 8.31
C HIS A 97 -5.14 2.15 8.94
N VAL A 98 -4.82 3.20 8.18
CA VAL A 98 -4.86 4.58 8.66
C VAL A 98 -6.27 4.99 9.09
N LEU A 99 -7.29 4.59 8.34
CA LEU A 99 -8.69 4.91 8.63
C LEU A 99 -9.20 4.19 9.88
N THR A 100 -8.72 2.98 10.17
CA THR A 100 -9.07 2.25 11.39
C THR A 100 -8.45 2.89 12.62
N ASP A 101 -7.22 3.41 12.50
CA ASP A 101 -6.50 4.08 13.59
C ASP A 101 -6.99 5.53 13.82
N ALA A 102 -7.84 6.06 12.93
CA ALA A 102 -8.43 7.39 13.06
C ALA A 102 -9.46 7.53 14.20
N ASP A 103 -9.66 6.49 15.05
CA ASP A 103 -10.49 6.58 16.23
C ASP A 103 -9.82 7.48 17.28
N PRO A 104 -10.48 8.58 17.70
CA PRO A 104 -9.95 9.46 18.76
C PRO A 104 -9.66 8.74 20.09
N ARG A 105 -10.28 7.55 20.30
CA ARG A 105 -10.09 6.76 21.51
C ARG A 105 -8.78 5.95 21.47
N SER A 106 -8.31 5.54 20.29
CA SER A 106 -7.03 4.83 20.16
C SER A 106 -5.86 5.80 20.20
N GLY A 107 -5.97 6.92 19.51
CA GLY A 107 -4.94 7.97 19.44
C GLY A 107 -3.53 7.48 19.13
N ARG A 108 -3.43 6.24 18.60
CA ARG A 108 -2.14 5.53 18.47
C ARG A 108 -1.15 6.29 17.60
N LEU A 109 -1.59 6.83 16.48
CA LEU A 109 -0.73 7.59 15.59
C LEU A 109 -0.21 8.87 16.28
N ALA A 110 -1.10 9.58 16.99
CA ALA A 110 -0.72 10.77 17.74
C ALA A 110 0.28 10.44 18.85
N LEU A 111 0.10 9.32 19.58
CA LEU A 111 1.03 8.86 20.60
C LEU A 111 2.38 8.46 19.99
N LEU A 112 2.39 7.67 18.92
CA LEU A 112 3.60 7.22 18.23
C LEU A 112 4.41 8.41 17.69
N SER A 113 3.72 9.38 17.12
CA SER A 113 4.33 10.57 16.52
C SER A 113 4.59 11.71 17.51
N GLN A 114 4.27 11.54 18.79
CA GLN A 114 4.34 12.61 19.79
C GLN A 114 3.57 13.88 19.37
N GLY A 115 2.44 13.68 18.71
CA GLY A 115 1.58 14.76 18.24
C GLY A 115 1.96 15.36 16.87
N LEU A 116 3.01 14.86 16.21
CA LEU A 116 3.42 15.36 14.88
C LEU A 116 2.47 14.95 13.75
N CYS A 117 1.76 13.84 13.91
CA CYS A 117 0.81 13.34 12.90
C CYS A 117 -0.62 13.42 13.44
N ASP A 118 -1.49 14.05 12.68
CA ASP A 118 -2.91 14.11 12.98
C ASP A 118 -3.73 13.46 11.86
N ASN A 119 -4.35 12.33 12.16
CA ASN A 119 -5.21 11.61 11.24
C ASN A 119 -6.68 12.09 11.26
N ARG A 120 -6.98 13.19 11.95
CA ARG A 120 -8.31 13.83 11.95
C ARG A 120 -8.52 14.72 10.73
N ASP A 121 -7.45 15.21 10.12
CA ASP A 121 -7.50 16.00 8.89
C ASP A 121 -7.51 15.07 7.66
N ASP A 122 -8.66 15.00 6.97
CA ASP A 122 -8.89 14.14 5.81
C ASP A 122 -8.00 14.47 4.63
N GLU A 123 -7.80 15.76 4.38
CA GLU A 123 -7.00 16.19 3.23
C GLU A 123 -5.51 15.91 3.49
N GLN A 124 -5.05 16.06 4.72
CA GLN A 124 -3.70 15.67 5.11
C GLN A 124 -3.48 14.16 5.00
N VAL A 125 -4.40 13.36 5.53
CA VAL A 125 -4.35 11.89 5.41
C VAL A 125 -4.34 11.48 3.95
N LEU A 126 -5.22 12.07 3.14
CA LEU A 126 -5.30 11.75 1.71
C LEU A 126 -4.03 12.15 0.96
N ALA A 127 -3.45 13.32 1.26
CA ALA A 127 -2.21 13.77 0.64
C ALA A 127 -1.04 12.81 0.93
N HIS A 128 -0.88 12.39 2.19
CA HIS A 128 0.16 11.43 2.58
C HIS A 128 -0.07 10.05 1.94
N LEU A 129 -1.31 9.55 1.93
CA LEU A 129 -1.66 8.30 1.27
C LEU A 129 -1.37 8.35 -0.23
N LEU A 130 -1.78 9.41 -0.91
CA LEU A 130 -1.56 9.57 -2.35
C LEU A 130 -0.06 9.61 -2.68
N THR A 131 0.73 10.36 -1.93
CA THR A 131 2.18 10.42 -2.11
C THR A 131 2.83 9.04 -1.92
N PHE A 132 2.50 8.35 -0.85
CA PHE A 132 3.05 7.01 -0.56
C PHE A 132 2.65 6.00 -1.62
N VAL A 133 1.37 5.94 -1.96
CA VAL A 133 0.82 4.93 -2.87
C VAL A 133 1.27 5.19 -4.31
N SER A 134 1.25 6.44 -4.79
CA SER A 134 1.71 6.76 -6.16
C SER A 134 3.19 6.43 -6.35
N THR A 135 4.03 6.73 -5.35
CA THR A 135 5.44 6.31 -5.36
C THR A 135 5.58 4.79 -5.42
N GLY A 136 4.77 4.06 -4.63
CA GLY A 136 4.75 2.60 -4.66
C GLY A 136 4.34 2.03 -6.02
N PHE A 137 3.39 2.68 -6.71
CA PHE A 137 3.00 2.27 -8.07
C PHE A 137 4.06 2.59 -9.13
N CYS A 138 4.87 3.60 -8.93
CA CYS A 138 5.97 3.97 -9.83
C CYS A 138 7.29 3.24 -9.52
N ALA A 139 7.36 2.48 -8.43
CA ALA A 139 8.56 1.73 -8.05
C ALA A 139 8.89 0.64 -9.11
N PRO A 140 10.17 0.26 -9.27
CA PRO A 140 10.57 -0.84 -10.14
C PRO A 140 9.84 -2.15 -9.81
N SER A 141 9.71 -3.05 -10.78
CA SER A 141 9.14 -4.37 -10.54
C SER A 141 10.09 -5.24 -9.70
N HIS A 142 9.54 -6.25 -9.01
CA HIS A 142 10.36 -7.19 -8.23
C HIS A 142 11.43 -7.89 -9.11
N ASN A 143 11.10 -8.18 -10.35
CA ASN A 143 12.06 -8.81 -11.28
C ASN A 143 13.25 -7.88 -11.59
N ASP A 144 13.00 -6.57 -11.70
CA ASP A 144 14.07 -5.59 -11.93
C ASP A 144 15.00 -5.50 -10.71
N ILE A 145 14.45 -5.55 -9.50
CA ILE A 145 15.22 -5.53 -8.24
C ILE A 145 16.06 -6.81 -8.10
N SER A 146 15.53 -7.96 -8.49
CA SER A 146 16.26 -9.23 -8.43
C SER A 146 17.49 -9.25 -9.34
N HIS A 147 17.44 -8.57 -10.48
CA HIS A 147 18.61 -8.37 -11.35
C HIS A 147 19.67 -7.48 -10.70
N ILE A 148 19.26 -6.39 -10.05
CA ILE A 148 20.20 -5.48 -9.36
C ILE A 148 20.91 -6.21 -8.22
N HIS A 149 20.18 -6.96 -7.40
CA HIS A 149 20.74 -7.72 -6.27
C HIS A 149 21.71 -8.81 -6.70
N ARG A 150 21.43 -9.47 -7.85
CA ARG A 150 22.35 -10.47 -8.43
C ARG A 150 23.64 -9.84 -8.93
N MET A 151 23.61 -8.61 -9.43
CA MET A 151 24.81 -7.90 -9.86
C MET A 151 25.65 -7.43 -8.67
N GLU A 152 25.03 -6.98 -7.59
CA GLU A 152 25.71 -6.56 -6.36
C GLU A 152 26.40 -7.74 -5.65
N THR A 153 25.77 -8.92 -5.58
CA THR A 153 26.37 -10.13 -4.99
C THR A 153 27.54 -10.67 -5.82
N LEU A 154 27.58 -10.42 -7.12
CA LEU A 154 28.72 -10.76 -7.98
C LEU A 154 29.88 -9.76 -7.85
N SER A 155 29.61 -8.52 -7.43
CA SER A 155 30.61 -7.46 -7.27
C SER A 155 31.28 -7.42 -5.89
N HIS A 156 30.71 -8.05 -4.88
CA HIS A 156 31.24 -8.09 -3.52
C HIS A 156 31.41 -9.54 -3.05
N ALA A 157 32.53 -10.14 -3.47
CA ALA A 157 33.11 -11.25 -2.71
C ALA A 157 34.13 -10.65 -1.75
N PRO A 158 33.83 -10.47 -0.45
CA PRO A 158 34.84 -10.08 0.51
C PRO A 158 35.63 -11.31 0.90
N SER A 159 36.90 -11.35 0.50
CA SER A 159 37.91 -12.16 1.16
C SER A 159 38.19 -11.54 2.54
N VAL A 160 37.39 -11.89 3.54
CA VAL A 160 37.74 -11.59 4.91
C VAL A 160 38.35 -12.85 5.52
N PRO A 161 39.64 -12.88 5.86
CA PRO A 161 40.19 -14.02 6.58
C PRO A 161 39.58 -14.07 7.99
N PHE A 162 39.04 -15.22 8.32
CA PHE A 162 38.58 -15.54 9.66
C PHE A 162 39.73 -15.37 10.64
N PHE A 163 39.58 -14.48 11.60
CA PHE A 163 40.53 -14.31 12.71
C PHE A 163 40.38 -15.52 13.63
N THR A 164 41.35 -16.41 13.60
CA THR A 164 41.51 -17.46 14.62
C THR A 164 42.17 -16.83 15.83
N PRO A 165 41.56 -16.90 17.05
CA PRO A 165 42.30 -16.53 18.27
C PRO A 165 43.40 -17.55 18.52
N SER A 166 44.65 -17.09 18.56
CA SER A 166 45.75 -17.92 18.96
C SER A 166 45.62 -18.22 20.47
N GLU A 167 45.52 -19.50 20.79
CA GLU A 167 45.78 -20.01 22.13
C GLU A 167 47.19 -19.64 22.54
N ASN A 168 47.31 -18.77 23.52
CA ASN A 168 48.57 -18.63 24.24
C ASN A 168 48.48 -19.44 25.52
N ASN A 169 49.17 -20.56 25.47
CA ASN A 169 49.46 -21.47 26.56
C ASN A 169 50.59 -20.92 27.46
N ALA A 170 50.40 -21.13 28.73
CA ALA A 170 51.40 -21.50 29.75
C ALA A 170 52.46 -20.52 30.17
N GLY A 171 52.61 -20.50 31.44
CA GLY A 171 53.73 -20.10 32.26
C GLY A 171 53.28 -19.87 33.68
#